data_1753a6d1f513e11b7f2585091a6fbdbb
#
_entry.id   1753a6d1f513e11b7f2585091a6fbdbb
#
_cell.length_a   1.000
_cell.length_b   1.000
_cell.length_c   1.000
_cell.angle_alpha   90.00
_cell.angle_beta   90.00
_cell.angle_gamma   90.00
#
_symmetry.space_group_name_H-M   'P 1'
#
loop_
_entity.id
_entity.type
_entity.pdbx_description
1 polymer ?
#
loop_
_entity_poly.entity_id
_entity_poly.type
_entity_poly.pdbx_seq_one_letter_code
_entity_poly.pdbx_strand_id
1 'polypeptide(L)' 'MKFLSNLYWRLLSPLKQARHLGVNIGNGCLIATRRWSSEPYLITIGNHVQVTEDVWFHTHGGG' A
#
# COMPACT_ATOMS: atom_id res chain seq x y z
N MET A 1 -6.11 -22.10 -1.23
CA MET A 1 -4.85 -22.64 -1.75
C MET A 1 -3.79 -21.55 -1.80
N LYS A 2 -2.67 -21.83 -1.18
CA LYS A 2 -1.63 -20.82 -1.04
C LYS A 2 -1.06 -20.34 -2.38
N PHE A 3 -0.92 -21.24 -3.32
CA PHE A 3 -0.38 -20.88 -4.63
C PHE A 3 -1.24 -19.83 -5.32
N LEU A 4 -2.54 -20.07 -5.36
CA LEU A 4 -3.46 -19.15 -6.01
C LEU A 4 -3.56 -17.82 -5.26
N SER A 5 -3.48 -17.85 -3.93
CA SER A 5 -3.46 -16.63 -3.15
C SER A 5 -2.25 -15.78 -3.47
N ASN A 6 -1.08 -16.38 -3.52
CA ASN A 6 0.14 -15.63 -3.84
C ASN A 6 0.07 -15.03 -5.25
N LEU A 7 -0.47 -15.77 -6.20
CA LEU A 7 -0.62 -15.26 -7.54
C LEU A 7 -1.61 -14.10 -7.58
N TYR A 8 -2.72 -14.23 -6.86
CA TYR A 8 -3.71 -13.19 -6.77
C TYR A 8 -3.10 -11.88 -6.23
N TRP A 9 -2.33 -11.98 -5.15
CA TRP A 9 -1.70 -10.82 -4.56
C TRP A 9 -0.72 -10.15 -5.52
N ARG A 10 0.00 -10.91 -6.29
CA ARG A 10 0.93 -10.37 -7.28
C ARG A 10 0.21 -9.63 -8.40
N LEU A 11 -1.00 -10.04 -8.71
CA LEU A 11 -1.78 -9.44 -9.78
C LEU A 11 -2.51 -8.19 -9.34
N LEU A 12 -2.64 -7.95 -8.04
CA LEU A 12 -3.28 -6.75 -7.55
C LEU A 12 -2.42 -5.53 -7.85
N SER A 13 -3.08 -4.44 -8.26
CA SER A 13 -2.36 -3.18 -8.41
C SER A 13 -1.83 -2.72 -7.05
N PRO A 14 -0.79 -1.90 -7.03
CA PRO A 14 -0.28 -1.39 -5.76
C PRO A 14 -1.34 -0.69 -4.92
N LEU A 15 -2.24 0.05 -5.55
CA LEU A 15 -3.33 0.72 -4.85
C LEU A 15 -4.24 -0.30 -4.15
N LYS A 16 -4.68 -1.31 -4.87
CA LYS A 16 -5.57 -2.32 -4.31
C LYS A 16 -4.88 -3.12 -3.23
N GLN A 17 -3.63 -3.44 -3.43
CA GLN A 17 -2.85 -4.16 -2.43
C GLN A 17 -2.75 -3.34 -1.14
N ALA A 18 -2.47 -2.05 -1.25
CA ALA A 18 -2.34 -1.18 -0.10
C ALA A 18 -3.63 -1.13 0.71
N ARG A 19 -4.76 -0.95 0.02
CA ARG A 19 -6.06 -0.94 0.70
C ARG A 19 -6.34 -2.25 1.40
N HIS A 20 -5.97 -3.34 0.78
CA HIS A 20 -6.20 -4.65 1.35
C HIS A 20 -5.31 -4.89 2.58
N LEU A 21 -4.14 -4.30 2.61
CA LEU A 21 -3.26 -4.38 3.77
C LEU A 21 -3.71 -3.48 4.93
N GLY A 22 -4.67 -2.61 4.69
CA GLY A 22 -5.20 -1.75 5.74
C GLY A 22 -4.84 -0.29 5.63
N VAL A 23 -4.13 0.11 4.59
CA VAL A 23 -3.81 1.52 4.39
C VAL A 23 -5.09 2.27 4.03
N ASN A 24 -5.31 3.42 4.67
CA ASN A 24 -6.44 4.28 4.37
C ASN A 24 -6.06 5.21 3.23
N ILE A 25 -6.67 5.04 2.08
CA ILE A 25 -6.33 5.82 0.89
C ILE A 25 -7.57 6.52 0.36
N GLY A 26 -7.45 7.82 0.15
CA GLY A 26 -8.53 8.62 -0.40
C GLY A 26 -8.77 8.35 -1.88
N ASN A 27 -9.48 9.24 -2.53
CA ASN A 27 -9.88 9.09 -3.93
C ASN A 27 -8.88 9.72 -4.88
N GLY A 28 -8.79 9.16 -6.08
CA GLY A 28 -7.98 9.75 -7.13
C GLY A 28 -6.48 9.63 -6.92
N CYS A 29 -6.04 8.68 -6.14
CA CYS A 29 -4.62 8.51 -5.86
C CYS A 29 -3.95 7.59 -6.88
N LEU A 30 -2.69 7.88 -7.17
CA LEU A 30 -1.84 7.03 -7.99
C LEU A 30 -0.79 6.42 -7.08
N ILE A 31 -0.88 5.13 -6.86
CA ILE A 31 0.02 4.43 -5.94
C ILE A 31 0.86 3.43 -6.71
N ALA A 32 2.17 3.59 -6.66
CA ALA A 32 3.09 2.69 -7.33
C ALA A 32 3.96 1.90 -6.36
N THR A 33 4.08 2.33 -5.11
CA THR A 33 4.89 1.60 -4.14
C THR A 33 4.15 0.40 -3.58
N ARG A 34 4.92 -0.59 -3.14
CA ARG A 34 4.39 -1.75 -2.41
C ARG A 34 5.04 -1.89 -1.04
N ARG A 35 5.76 -0.85 -0.59
CA ARG A 35 6.56 -0.88 0.64
C ARG A 35 5.86 -0.12 1.75
N TRP A 36 4.95 -0.79 2.44
CA TRP A 36 4.02 -0.16 3.36
C TRP A 36 4.38 -0.36 4.83
N SER A 37 5.52 -0.78 5.18
CA SER A 37 5.91 -1.07 6.56
C SER A 37 5.13 -2.26 7.16
N SER A 38 5.44 -2.61 8.38
CA SER A 38 4.78 -3.72 9.07
C SER A 38 3.42 -3.36 9.64
N GLU A 39 3.07 -2.08 9.67
CA GLU A 39 1.80 -1.62 10.23
C GLU A 39 1.07 -0.71 9.26
N PRO A 40 0.63 -1.25 8.11
CA PRO A 40 -0.01 -0.42 7.08
C PRO A 40 -1.28 0.27 7.56
N TYR A 41 -1.97 -0.31 8.53
CA TYR A 41 -3.20 0.26 9.06
C TYR A 41 -2.99 1.60 9.78
N LEU A 42 -1.74 1.96 10.07
CA LEU A 42 -1.43 3.27 10.65
C LEU A 42 -1.24 4.36 9.60
N ILE A 43 -1.27 4.00 8.33
CA ILE A 43 -0.99 4.94 7.25
C ILE A 43 -2.30 5.45 6.67
N THR A 44 -2.41 6.77 6.53
CA THR A 44 -3.55 7.43 5.89
C THR A 44 -3.04 8.34 4.79
N ILE A 45 -3.58 8.17 3.59
CA ILE A 45 -3.23 8.98 2.43
C ILE A 45 -4.48 9.73 1.98
N GLY A 46 -4.36 11.03 1.80
CA GLY A 46 -5.48 11.86 1.40
C GLY A 46 -5.89 11.65 -0.05
N ASN A 47 -6.65 12.60 -0.59
CA ASN A 47 -7.13 12.51 -1.97
C ASN A 47 -6.12 13.06 -2.96
N HIS A 48 -6.11 12.52 -4.16
CA HIS A 48 -5.30 13.01 -5.28
C HIS A 48 -3.80 13.05 -4.96
N VAL A 49 -3.33 12.05 -4.22
CA VAL A 49 -1.92 11.92 -3.88
C VAL A 49 -1.26 10.95 -4.85
N GLN A 50 -0.07 11.31 -5.29
CA GLN A 50 0.73 10.42 -6.12
C GLN A 50 1.91 9.89 -5.31
N VAL A 51 2.06 8.58 -5.25
CA VAL A 51 3.16 7.91 -4.54
C VAL A 51 3.94 7.06 -5.54
N THR A 52 5.20 7.38 -5.73
CA THR A 52 6.03 6.67 -6.69
C THR A 52 6.55 5.35 -6.12
N GLU A 53 7.11 4.53 -6.98
CA GLU A 53 7.60 3.21 -6.58
C GLU A 53 8.80 3.26 -5.63
N ASP A 54 9.50 4.38 -5.58
CA ASP A 54 10.67 4.53 -4.72
C ASP A 54 10.32 4.91 -3.29
N VAL A 55 9.07 5.20 -3.01
CA VAL A 55 8.64 5.62 -1.67
C VAL A 55 8.56 4.40 -0.76
N TRP A 56 9.06 4.56 0.46
CA TRP A 56 9.06 3.52 1.45
C TRP A 56 8.48 4.10 2.74
N PHE A 57 7.38 3.54 3.22
CA PHE A 57 6.73 4.02 4.43
C PHE A 57 7.29 3.34 5.67
N HIS A 58 7.49 4.13 6.72
CA HIS A 58 7.94 3.64 8.02
C HIS A 58 6.98 4.12 9.08
N THR A 59 6.42 3.19 9.84
CA THR A 59 5.44 3.52 10.88
C THR A 59 6.02 3.48 12.29
N HIS A 60 7.19 2.92 12.46
CA HIS A 60 7.87 2.99 13.74
C HIS A 60 8.59 4.32 13.81
N GLY A 61 8.00 5.22 14.57
CA GLY A 61 8.47 6.58 14.56
C GLY A 61 9.82 6.68 15.13
N GLY A 62 10.62 6.52 15.10
CA GLY A 62 11.83 6.72 15.68
C GLY A 62 12.89 7.06 14.73
N GLY A 63 12.41 7.23 13.80
CA GLY A 63 13.34 7.55 12.76
C GLY A 63 14.56 8.05 13.23
#